data_f2bc0b37ba856254256f7be226b581c3
#
_entry.id   f2bc0b37ba856254256f7be226b581c3
#
_cell.length_a   1.000
_cell.length_b   1.000
_cell.length_c   1.000
_cell.angle_alpha   90.00
_cell.angle_beta   90.00
_cell.angle_gamma   90.00
#
_symmetry.space_group_name_H-M   'P 1'
#
loop_
_entity.id
_entity.type
_entity.pdbx_description
1 polymer ?
#
loop_
_entity_poly.entity_id
_entity_poly.type
_entity_poly.pdbx_seq_one_letter_code
_entity_poly.pdbx_strand_id
1 'polypeptide(L)'
;MPGRSVGNNAPAAMPIRVLIIGNAPAGPNSRGGMATVVRLLIDDTDPRFLIRMVPTFVDGRLPARLWTGVFGILRASALLLFGFVDVLHVHYSLRGSVVRKSVPLFVARQRGVSTIVHCHSHYFFTWFDGLPPPLRRAVRAALRADYLLVLGQSLLEESRSRLRFDESNSRVVYNPVVMPAVAPSPRTGQPLRVVSLGRLADSKGSYDLVRAVGILPDDIRANLRVTLAGDGEVHRVREFVRAQALHNTVDVLGWVSPAERDRLLAESAIFVLASYSEALPMSVLEAMAKGVVPVTTAVGAIPEVITDGINGVLVSPGDPDQLAAALHSLIVDAELRNRLAAAANARAGDFDVARWRDALHDVWLAAASRDARPLSSPRPFRGCRRGAAAARRRP
;
A
#
# COMPACT_ATOMS: atom_id res chain seq x y z
N MET A 1 58.40 -25.01 3.44
CA MET A 1 57.54 -24.51 4.50
C MET A 1 56.39 -23.79 3.84
N PRO A 2 55.14 -24.30 3.80
CA PRO A 2 54.02 -23.56 3.24
C PRO A 2 53.42 -22.63 4.29
N GLY A 3 53.34 -21.36 3.93
CA GLY A 3 52.78 -20.27 4.77
C GLY A 3 51.28 -20.54 5.05
N ARG A 4 50.94 -20.58 6.33
CA ARG A 4 49.56 -20.54 6.81
C ARG A 4 48.95 -19.18 6.50
N SER A 5 47.98 -19.09 5.58
CA SER A 5 47.08 -17.96 5.44
C SER A 5 46.18 -17.90 6.70
N VAL A 6 46.47 -16.98 7.58
CA VAL A 6 45.56 -16.65 8.68
C VAL A 6 44.30 -16.00 8.04
N GLY A 7 43.24 -16.76 7.89
CA GLY A 7 41.94 -16.25 7.52
C GLY A 7 41.47 -15.26 8.59
N ASN A 8 41.30 -14.01 8.19
CA ASN A 8 40.81 -12.92 9.03
C ASN A 8 39.29 -13.11 9.24
N ASN A 9 38.93 -14.03 10.14
CA ASN A 9 37.53 -14.18 10.62
C ASN A 9 37.24 -13.03 11.58
N ALA A 10 36.93 -11.87 11.03
CA ALA A 10 36.26 -10.84 11.84
C ALA A 10 34.94 -11.43 12.39
N PRO A 11 34.65 -11.29 13.69
CA PRO A 11 33.42 -11.81 14.25
C PRO A 11 32.24 -11.20 13.49
N ALA A 12 31.31 -12.03 13.00
CA ALA A 12 30.12 -11.58 12.34
C ALA A 12 29.39 -10.59 13.27
N ALA A 13 29.14 -9.40 12.78
CA ALA A 13 28.42 -8.38 13.55
C ALA A 13 27.07 -8.95 13.99
N MET A 14 26.70 -8.73 15.25
CA MET A 14 25.40 -9.21 15.76
C MET A 14 24.25 -8.57 14.96
N PRO A 15 23.20 -9.35 14.59
CA PRO A 15 22.10 -8.82 13.82
C PRO A 15 21.33 -7.74 14.60
N ILE A 16 20.91 -6.70 13.90
CA ILE A 16 20.06 -5.64 14.44
C ILE A 16 18.67 -6.23 14.74
N ARG A 17 18.24 -6.09 16.00
CA ARG A 17 16.95 -6.62 16.47
C ARG A 17 15.83 -5.61 16.21
N VAL A 18 15.05 -5.85 15.15
CA VAL A 18 13.93 -4.99 14.74
C VAL A 18 12.62 -5.54 15.29
N LEU A 19 11.94 -4.75 16.14
CA LEU A 19 10.59 -5.06 16.60
C LEU A 19 9.57 -4.31 15.75
N ILE A 20 8.73 -5.06 15.03
CA ILE A 20 7.63 -4.51 14.24
C ILE A 20 6.33 -4.59 15.04
N ILE A 21 5.57 -3.50 15.09
CA ILE A 21 4.24 -3.44 15.71
C ILE A 21 3.22 -2.95 14.67
N GLY A 22 2.20 -3.77 14.41
CA GLY A 22 1.19 -3.43 13.41
C GLY A 22 -0.05 -4.32 13.48
N ASN A 23 -0.71 -4.50 12.35
CA ASN A 23 -1.73 -5.54 12.17
C ASN A 23 -1.04 -6.90 12.14
N ALA A 24 -1.78 -7.96 12.47
CA ALA A 24 -1.31 -9.31 12.24
C ALA A 24 -0.97 -9.50 10.74
N PRO A 25 0.05 -10.34 10.41
CA PRO A 25 0.40 -10.64 9.04
C PRO A 25 -0.77 -11.29 8.29
N ALA A 26 -0.77 -11.16 6.95
CA ALA A 26 -1.82 -11.72 6.11
C ALA A 26 -2.06 -13.22 6.40
N GLY A 27 -3.32 -13.58 6.59
CA GLY A 27 -3.74 -14.91 6.96
C GLY A 27 -5.26 -14.98 7.19
N PRO A 28 -5.77 -16.09 7.73
CA PRO A 28 -7.22 -16.29 7.92
C PRO A 28 -7.91 -15.18 8.74
N ASN A 29 -7.19 -14.65 9.74
CA ASN A 29 -7.70 -13.64 10.68
C ASN A 29 -7.11 -12.24 10.47
N SER A 30 -6.46 -11.98 9.34
CA SER A 30 -5.93 -10.66 9.01
C SER A 30 -5.90 -10.45 7.50
N ARG A 31 -6.60 -9.43 7.03
CA ARG A 31 -6.86 -9.16 5.62
C ARG A 31 -6.44 -7.74 5.25
N GLY A 32 -6.30 -7.51 3.93
CA GLY A 32 -6.02 -6.18 3.38
C GLY A 32 -4.55 -5.83 3.26
N GLY A 33 -4.27 -4.68 2.64
CA GLY A 33 -2.93 -4.27 2.21
C GLY A 33 -1.90 -4.21 3.33
N MET A 34 -2.26 -3.68 4.51
CA MET A 34 -1.31 -3.59 5.64
C MET A 34 -0.89 -4.98 6.15
N ALA A 35 -1.81 -5.96 6.16
CA ALA A 35 -1.48 -7.33 6.55
C ALA A 35 -0.52 -7.99 5.54
N THR A 36 -0.71 -7.70 4.24
CA THR A 36 0.21 -8.13 3.17
C THR A 36 1.59 -7.50 3.33
N VAL A 37 1.67 -6.20 3.58
CA VAL A 37 2.95 -5.51 3.83
C VAL A 37 3.69 -6.11 5.03
N VAL A 38 2.99 -6.37 6.13
CA VAL A 38 3.58 -7.01 7.31
C VAL A 38 4.08 -8.42 7.00
N ARG A 39 3.35 -9.19 6.17
CA ARG A 39 3.80 -10.52 5.74
C ARG A 39 5.12 -10.42 4.97
N LEU A 40 5.22 -9.51 3.99
CA LEU A 40 6.44 -9.30 3.21
C LEU A 40 7.63 -8.84 4.06
N LEU A 41 7.37 -8.14 5.19
CA LEU A 41 8.39 -7.77 6.17
C LEU A 41 8.95 -8.97 6.93
N ILE A 42 8.08 -9.84 7.43
CA ILE A 42 8.51 -11.00 8.22
C ILE A 42 9.11 -12.13 7.37
N ASP A 43 8.81 -12.13 6.08
CA ASP A 43 9.40 -13.06 5.10
C ASP A 43 10.78 -12.56 4.59
N ASP A 44 11.30 -11.48 5.17
CA ASP A 44 12.66 -11.02 4.92
C ASP A 44 13.69 -11.92 5.61
N THR A 45 14.67 -12.37 4.86
CA THR A 45 15.69 -13.32 5.32
C THR A 45 17.09 -12.71 5.39
N ASP A 46 17.24 -11.40 5.32
CA ASP A 46 18.54 -10.75 5.42
C ASP A 46 19.18 -11.02 6.79
N PRO A 47 20.36 -11.67 6.86
CA PRO A 47 20.98 -12.05 8.13
C PRO A 47 21.45 -10.86 9.00
N ARG A 48 21.50 -9.65 8.43
CA ARG A 48 21.82 -8.43 9.20
C ARG A 48 20.73 -8.05 10.17
N PHE A 49 19.50 -8.57 10.00
CA PHE A 49 18.33 -8.20 10.79
C PHE A 49 17.66 -9.40 11.44
N LEU A 50 17.34 -9.28 12.72
CA LEU A 50 16.47 -10.20 13.44
C LEU A 50 15.10 -9.56 13.61
N ILE A 51 14.18 -9.85 12.70
CA ILE A 51 12.86 -9.26 12.67
C ILE A 51 11.91 -10.04 13.58
N ARG A 52 11.27 -9.32 14.52
CA ARG A 52 10.20 -9.84 15.38
C ARG A 52 8.95 -9.03 15.18
N MET A 53 7.82 -9.72 14.98
CA MET A 53 6.51 -9.08 14.84
C MET A 53 5.65 -9.32 16.08
N VAL A 54 5.08 -8.23 16.60
CA VAL A 54 4.05 -8.28 17.66
C VAL A 54 2.77 -7.64 17.11
N PRO A 55 1.72 -8.43 16.83
CA PRO A 55 0.44 -7.90 16.38
C PRO A 55 -0.28 -7.18 17.53
N THR A 56 -0.85 -6.01 17.21
CA THR A 56 -1.72 -5.25 18.11
C THR A 56 -3.13 -5.11 17.57
N PHE A 57 -3.41 -5.74 16.44
CA PHE A 57 -4.73 -5.77 15.81
C PHE A 57 -4.87 -7.04 14.96
N VAL A 58 -6.07 -7.60 14.99
CA VAL A 58 -6.52 -8.73 14.17
C VAL A 58 -7.96 -8.44 13.72
N ASP A 59 -8.33 -8.94 12.54
CA ASP A 59 -9.72 -8.89 12.10
C ASP A 59 -10.56 -9.90 12.90
N GLY A 60 -11.85 -9.63 13.05
CA GLY A 60 -12.78 -10.53 13.75
C GLY A 60 -13.56 -9.87 14.88
N ARG A 61 -14.05 -10.70 15.81
CA ARG A 61 -14.93 -10.27 16.90
C ARG A 61 -14.22 -9.34 17.89
N LEU A 62 -14.97 -8.44 18.51
CA LEU A 62 -14.44 -7.44 19.45
C LEU A 62 -13.55 -8.03 20.56
N PRO A 63 -13.92 -9.17 21.24
CA PRO A 63 -13.05 -9.75 22.25
C PRO A 63 -11.67 -10.15 21.74
N ALA A 64 -11.58 -10.77 20.57
CA ALA A 64 -10.30 -11.15 19.95
C ALA A 64 -9.45 -9.92 19.62
N ARG A 65 -10.07 -8.86 19.13
CA ARG A 65 -9.40 -7.58 18.83
C ARG A 65 -8.86 -6.91 20.10
N LEU A 66 -9.64 -6.87 21.16
CA LEU A 66 -9.23 -6.30 22.46
C LEU A 66 -8.09 -7.12 23.07
N TRP A 67 -8.23 -8.44 23.10
CA TRP A 67 -7.21 -9.36 23.63
C TRP A 67 -5.89 -9.20 22.86
N THR A 68 -5.93 -9.26 21.53
CA THR A 68 -4.72 -9.06 20.71
C THR A 68 -4.10 -7.68 20.95
N GLY A 69 -4.93 -6.65 21.11
CA GLY A 69 -4.46 -5.30 21.39
C GLY A 69 -3.73 -5.19 22.72
N VAL A 70 -4.34 -5.63 23.80
CA VAL A 70 -3.78 -5.58 25.17
C VAL A 70 -2.54 -6.46 25.29
N PHE A 71 -2.64 -7.72 24.88
CA PHE A 71 -1.52 -8.66 24.94
C PHE A 71 -0.34 -8.21 24.07
N GLY A 72 -0.63 -7.67 22.88
CA GLY A 72 0.39 -7.12 21.98
C GLY A 72 1.12 -5.93 22.59
N ILE A 73 0.40 -5.00 23.23
CA ILE A 73 1.02 -3.88 23.96
C ILE A 73 1.93 -4.37 25.07
N LEU A 74 1.44 -5.28 25.92
CA LEU A 74 2.22 -5.83 27.05
C LEU A 74 3.48 -6.54 26.56
N ARG A 75 3.34 -7.43 25.56
CA ARG A 75 4.46 -8.18 24.99
C ARG A 75 5.50 -7.26 24.35
N ALA A 76 5.07 -6.28 23.56
CA ALA A 76 5.98 -5.33 22.94
C ALA A 76 6.73 -4.50 24.00
N SER A 77 6.01 -4.02 25.03
CA SER A 77 6.62 -3.26 26.12
C SER A 77 7.61 -4.11 26.92
N ALA A 78 7.30 -5.38 27.17
CA ALA A 78 8.24 -6.29 27.85
C ALA A 78 9.53 -6.49 27.02
N LEU A 79 9.43 -6.75 25.71
CA LEU A 79 10.59 -6.90 24.84
C LEU A 79 11.49 -5.63 24.86
N LEU A 80 10.88 -4.45 24.89
CA LEU A 80 11.59 -3.17 24.97
C LEU A 80 12.26 -2.98 26.34
N LEU A 81 11.57 -3.31 27.44
CA LEU A 81 12.08 -3.17 28.81
C LEU A 81 13.27 -4.09 29.07
N PHE A 82 13.23 -5.32 28.58
CA PHE A 82 14.30 -6.30 28.79
C PHE A 82 15.47 -6.18 27.80
N GLY A 83 15.50 -5.16 26.94
CA GLY A 83 16.65 -4.88 26.08
C GLY A 83 16.81 -5.82 24.87
N PHE A 84 15.71 -6.42 24.40
CA PHE A 84 15.73 -7.33 23.23
C PHE A 84 15.46 -6.63 21.89
N VAL A 85 15.53 -5.30 21.84
CA VAL A 85 15.14 -4.49 20.68
C VAL A 85 16.16 -3.37 20.48
N ASP A 86 16.67 -3.22 19.26
CA ASP A 86 17.54 -2.12 18.85
C ASP A 86 16.74 -1.04 18.09
N VAL A 87 15.75 -1.46 17.29
CA VAL A 87 14.88 -0.58 16.50
C VAL A 87 13.42 -0.99 16.68
N LEU A 88 12.56 -0.03 17.03
CA LEU A 88 11.11 -0.20 17.06
C LEU A 88 10.49 0.42 15.79
N HIS A 89 9.89 -0.42 14.93
CA HIS A 89 9.17 0.02 13.72
C HIS A 89 7.66 -0.16 13.89
N VAL A 90 6.92 0.93 13.91
CA VAL A 90 5.49 0.98 14.25
C VAL A 90 4.66 1.34 13.04
N HIS A 91 3.80 0.43 12.58
CA HIS A 91 2.80 0.70 11.56
C HIS A 91 1.53 1.25 12.19
N TYR A 92 1.11 2.46 11.80
CA TYR A 92 -0.11 3.06 12.34
C TYR A 92 -1.08 3.52 11.24
N SER A 93 -2.35 3.66 11.64
CA SER A 93 -3.42 4.20 10.80
C SER A 93 -4.22 5.24 11.58
N LEU A 94 -5.45 4.92 12.03
CA LEU A 94 -6.38 5.87 12.65
C LEU A 94 -6.61 5.58 14.14
N ARG A 95 -7.10 6.58 14.87
CA ARG A 95 -7.77 6.48 16.19
C ARG A 95 -7.15 5.42 17.12
N GLY A 96 -7.85 4.29 17.32
CA GLY A 96 -7.39 3.20 18.20
C GLY A 96 -6.04 2.58 17.79
N SER A 97 -5.60 2.74 16.54
CA SER A 97 -4.26 2.35 16.11
C SER A 97 -3.20 3.22 16.81
N VAL A 98 -3.40 4.54 16.89
CA VAL A 98 -2.51 5.48 17.58
C VAL A 98 -2.43 5.15 19.06
N VAL A 99 -3.58 4.96 19.71
CA VAL A 99 -3.65 4.63 21.15
C VAL A 99 -2.86 3.35 21.48
N ARG A 100 -3.06 2.28 20.71
CA ARG A 100 -2.34 1.01 20.95
C ARG A 100 -0.84 1.12 20.77
N LYS A 101 -0.36 2.06 19.95
CA LYS A 101 1.07 2.24 19.64
C LYS A 101 1.76 3.25 20.56
N SER A 102 0.99 4.12 21.23
CA SER A 102 1.56 5.15 22.10
C SER A 102 2.36 4.59 23.27
N VAL A 103 1.89 3.49 23.89
CA VAL A 103 2.57 2.87 25.05
C VAL A 103 3.92 2.26 24.63
N PRO A 104 4.01 1.36 23.65
CA PRO A 104 5.31 0.85 23.19
C PRO A 104 6.27 1.95 22.70
N LEU A 105 5.78 2.99 22.00
CA LEU A 105 6.59 4.13 21.60
C LEU A 105 7.14 4.90 22.80
N PHE A 106 6.32 5.11 23.82
CA PHE A 106 6.75 5.74 25.06
C PHE A 106 7.84 4.90 25.74
N VAL A 107 7.64 3.60 25.92
CA VAL A 107 8.62 2.69 26.54
C VAL A 107 9.93 2.68 25.75
N ALA A 108 9.87 2.60 24.43
CA ALA A 108 11.05 2.62 23.55
C ALA A 108 11.88 3.89 23.79
N ARG A 109 11.24 5.06 23.80
CA ARG A 109 11.92 6.34 24.07
C ARG A 109 12.58 6.40 25.45
N GLN A 110 11.92 5.88 26.50
CA GLN A 110 12.50 5.81 27.84
C GLN A 110 13.72 4.86 27.91
N ARG A 111 13.75 3.86 27.05
CA ARG A 111 14.86 2.90 26.96
C ARG A 111 15.94 3.31 25.95
N GLY A 112 15.80 4.45 25.29
CA GLY A 112 16.72 4.91 24.26
C GLY A 112 16.75 4.00 23.03
N VAL A 113 15.66 3.26 22.76
CA VAL A 113 15.50 2.45 21.56
C VAL A 113 15.04 3.35 20.40
N SER A 114 15.72 3.28 19.27
CA SER A 114 15.36 4.07 18.09
C SER A 114 13.97 3.70 17.57
N THR A 115 13.19 4.72 17.21
CA THR A 115 11.77 4.59 16.88
C THR A 115 11.47 5.05 15.47
N ILE A 116 10.70 4.24 14.73
CA ILE A 116 10.21 4.53 13.40
C ILE A 116 8.68 4.44 13.43
N VAL A 117 8.00 5.46 12.93
CA VAL A 117 6.54 5.43 12.72
C VAL A 117 6.24 5.43 11.22
N HIS A 118 5.40 4.51 10.78
CA HIS A 118 5.03 4.32 9.38
C HIS A 118 3.52 4.50 9.20
N CYS A 119 3.12 5.57 8.50
CA CYS A 119 1.73 5.91 8.28
C CYS A 119 1.15 5.16 7.08
N HIS A 120 0.03 4.44 7.30
CA HIS A 120 -0.67 3.70 6.26
C HIS A 120 -2.08 4.23 5.96
N SER A 121 -2.44 5.40 6.45
CA SER A 121 -3.79 5.93 6.29
C SER A 121 -3.81 7.33 5.72
N HIS A 122 -4.46 7.50 4.59
CA HIS A 122 -4.75 8.81 4.01
C HIS A 122 -5.71 9.64 4.89
N TYR A 123 -6.68 8.98 5.54
CA TYR A 123 -7.63 9.66 6.43
C TYR A 123 -7.04 10.13 7.76
N PHE A 124 -5.75 9.88 8.02
CA PHE A 124 -5.15 10.22 9.30
C PHE A 124 -5.26 11.72 9.59
N PHE A 125 -4.94 12.57 8.63
CA PHE A 125 -4.96 14.02 8.85
C PHE A 125 -6.35 14.62 8.84
N THR A 126 -7.29 14.09 8.07
CA THR A 126 -8.71 14.47 8.18
C THR A 126 -9.24 14.23 9.61
N TRP A 127 -8.90 13.06 10.19
CA TRP A 127 -9.25 12.78 11.58
C TRP A 127 -8.48 13.65 12.57
N PHE A 128 -7.17 13.83 12.37
CA PHE A 128 -6.30 14.61 13.25
C PHE A 128 -6.72 16.07 13.32
N ASP A 129 -7.03 16.69 12.19
CA ASP A 129 -7.43 18.08 12.10
C ASP A 129 -8.84 18.33 12.70
N GLY A 130 -9.70 17.30 12.72
CA GLY A 130 -10.98 17.32 13.41
C GLY A 130 -10.89 17.20 14.94
N LEU A 131 -9.70 16.96 15.52
CA LEU A 131 -9.52 16.88 16.97
C LEU A 131 -9.40 18.26 17.61
N PRO A 132 -9.88 18.46 18.86
CA PRO A 132 -9.58 19.65 19.66
C PRO A 132 -8.06 19.84 19.86
N PRO A 133 -7.58 21.10 20.05
CA PRO A 133 -6.15 21.38 20.17
C PRO A 133 -5.40 20.56 21.24
N PRO A 134 -5.95 20.27 22.44
CA PRO A 134 -5.29 19.43 23.43
C PRO A 134 -5.08 17.99 22.94
N LEU A 135 -6.08 17.41 22.26
CA LEU A 135 -5.99 16.05 21.72
C LEU A 135 -5.01 15.97 20.53
N ARG A 136 -4.94 16.99 19.68
CA ARG A 136 -3.90 17.10 18.64
C ARG A 136 -2.50 17.10 19.23
N ARG A 137 -2.28 17.85 20.34
CA ARG A 137 -1.00 17.84 21.06
C ARG A 137 -0.70 16.46 21.63
N ALA A 138 -1.69 15.79 22.22
CA ALA A 138 -1.52 14.45 22.77
C ALA A 138 -1.19 13.41 21.69
N VAL A 139 -1.87 13.44 20.54
CA VAL A 139 -1.58 12.55 19.39
C VAL A 139 -0.17 12.81 18.86
N ARG A 140 0.24 14.08 18.73
CA ARG A 140 1.60 14.43 18.30
C ARG A 140 2.65 13.91 19.27
N ALA A 141 2.44 14.06 20.57
CA ALA A 141 3.34 13.52 21.60
C ALA A 141 3.39 11.99 21.58
N ALA A 142 2.25 11.33 21.37
CA ALA A 142 2.15 9.87 21.28
C ALA A 142 2.91 9.29 20.07
N LEU A 143 2.87 9.98 18.93
CA LEU A 143 3.54 9.57 17.68
C LEU A 143 4.94 10.16 17.51
N ARG A 144 5.47 10.86 18.52
CA ARG A 144 6.87 11.32 18.47
C ARG A 144 7.81 10.12 18.30
N ALA A 145 8.64 10.19 17.26
CA ALA A 145 9.58 9.14 16.89
C ALA A 145 10.83 9.77 16.24
N ASP A 146 11.88 8.97 16.07
CA ASP A 146 13.12 9.42 15.45
C ASP A 146 12.97 9.50 13.93
N TYR A 147 12.20 8.59 13.33
CA TYR A 147 11.98 8.52 11.88
C TYR A 147 10.50 8.39 11.54
N LEU A 148 10.13 9.02 10.42
CA LEU A 148 8.80 8.95 9.82
C LEU A 148 8.85 8.33 8.42
N LEU A 149 8.03 7.30 8.20
CA LEU A 149 7.79 6.73 6.87
C LEU A 149 6.33 6.93 6.47
N VAL A 150 6.11 7.22 5.19
CA VAL A 150 4.77 7.42 4.61
C VAL A 150 4.69 6.82 3.21
N LEU A 151 3.49 6.68 2.66
CA LEU A 151 3.23 5.99 1.39
C LEU A 151 3.18 6.91 0.16
N GLY A 152 3.42 8.22 0.31
CA GLY A 152 3.39 9.18 -0.79
C GLY A 152 3.85 10.57 -0.39
N GLN A 153 4.19 11.40 -1.37
CA GLN A 153 4.75 12.75 -1.17
C GLN A 153 3.75 13.69 -0.50
N SER A 154 2.48 13.68 -0.95
CA SER A 154 1.43 14.49 -0.33
C SER A 154 1.28 14.19 1.17
N LEU A 155 1.29 12.89 1.52
CA LEU A 155 1.22 12.46 2.92
C LEU A 155 2.50 12.82 3.71
N LEU A 156 3.65 12.89 3.04
CA LEU A 156 4.92 13.31 3.65
C LEU A 156 4.89 14.78 4.06
N GLU A 157 4.46 15.66 3.15
CA GLU A 157 4.37 17.10 3.39
C GLU A 157 3.38 17.41 4.53
N GLU A 158 2.20 16.76 4.49
CA GLU A 158 1.22 16.85 5.56
C GLU A 158 1.75 16.37 6.90
N SER A 159 2.49 15.24 6.91
CA SER A 159 3.05 14.66 8.12
C SER A 159 4.14 15.53 8.73
N ARG A 160 5.05 16.07 7.91
CA ARG A 160 6.10 16.98 8.36
C ARG A 160 5.51 18.20 9.06
N SER A 161 4.56 18.86 8.42
CA SER A 161 3.97 20.08 8.97
C SER A 161 3.15 19.82 10.24
N ARG A 162 2.30 18.79 10.25
CA ARG A 162 1.36 18.52 11.34
C ARG A 162 1.95 17.75 12.52
N LEU A 163 2.86 16.79 12.26
CA LEU A 163 3.52 15.98 13.29
C LEU A 163 4.89 16.51 13.69
N ARG A 164 5.43 17.51 12.97
CA ARG A 164 6.71 18.18 13.24
C ARG A 164 7.91 17.24 13.07
N PHE A 165 8.00 16.59 11.93
CA PHE A 165 9.19 15.85 11.52
C PHE A 165 10.03 16.68 10.56
N ASP A 166 11.36 16.53 10.70
CA ASP A 166 12.32 17.19 9.82
C ASP A 166 12.49 16.43 8.49
N GLU A 167 13.05 17.10 7.51
CA GLU A 167 13.32 16.50 6.20
C GLU A 167 14.31 15.34 6.29
N SER A 168 15.33 15.51 7.12
CA SER A 168 16.41 14.54 7.31
C SER A 168 15.98 13.20 7.91
N ASN A 169 14.85 13.17 8.61
CA ASN A 169 14.35 11.98 9.31
C ASN A 169 12.97 11.51 8.83
N SER A 170 12.54 11.98 7.67
CA SER A 170 11.25 11.59 7.09
C SER A 170 11.38 11.22 5.62
N ARG A 171 10.74 10.11 5.20
CA ARG A 171 10.91 9.52 3.87
C ARG A 171 9.63 8.89 3.35
N VAL A 172 9.43 8.96 2.03
CA VAL A 172 8.42 8.13 1.33
C VAL A 172 8.98 6.73 1.15
N VAL A 173 8.20 5.74 1.58
CA VAL A 173 8.42 4.33 1.29
C VAL A 173 7.10 3.78 0.78
N TYR A 174 6.96 3.70 -0.55
CA TYR A 174 5.75 3.19 -1.19
C TYR A 174 5.47 1.75 -0.78
N ASN A 175 4.23 1.31 -0.91
CA ASN A 175 3.90 -0.10 -0.73
C ASN A 175 4.63 -0.97 -1.77
N PRO A 176 5.07 -2.18 -1.40
CA PRO A 176 5.78 -3.09 -2.30
C PRO A 176 4.84 -3.94 -3.15
N VAL A 177 5.38 -4.49 -4.21
CA VAL A 177 4.75 -5.59 -4.95
C VAL A 177 5.77 -6.69 -5.25
N VAL A 178 5.31 -7.93 -5.31
CA VAL A 178 6.12 -9.06 -5.78
C VAL A 178 5.99 -9.15 -7.29
N MET A 179 7.10 -8.92 -8.00
CA MET A 179 7.10 -9.04 -9.45
C MET A 179 7.01 -10.51 -9.87
N PRO A 180 6.21 -10.86 -10.89
CA PRO A 180 6.17 -12.22 -11.40
C PRO A 180 7.49 -12.61 -12.05
N ALA A 181 7.89 -13.87 -11.92
CA ALA A 181 9.13 -14.38 -12.51
C ALA A 181 9.12 -14.37 -14.05
N VAL A 182 7.94 -14.43 -14.65
CA VAL A 182 7.73 -14.40 -16.10
C VAL A 182 6.95 -13.14 -16.46
N ALA A 183 7.43 -12.44 -17.49
CA ALA A 183 6.74 -11.25 -17.98
C ALA A 183 5.31 -11.60 -18.45
N PRO A 184 4.32 -10.79 -18.13
CA PRO A 184 2.94 -11.05 -18.52
C PRO A 184 2.77 -10.92 -20.04
N SER A 185 1.99 -11.85 -20.61
CA SER A 185 1.63 -11.82 -22.04
C SER A 185 0.40 -10.94 -22.27
N PRO A 186 0.26 -10.32 -23.48
CA PRO A 186 -0.95 -9.61 -23.86
C PRO A 186 -2.20 -10.47 -23.76
N ARG A 187 -3.32 -9.89 -23.32
CA ARG A 187 -4.60 -10.58 -23.15
C ARG A 187 -5.52 -10.23 -24.33
N THR A 188 -5.73 -11.21 -25.19
CA THR A 188 -6.51 -11.04 -26.43
C THR A 188 -7.83 -11.83 -26.44
N GLY A 189 -8.13 -12.56 -25.37
CA GLY A 189 -9.33 -13.43 -25.28
C GLY A 189 -10.64 -12.65 -25.22
N GLN A 190 -11.69 -13.26 -25.77
CA GLN A 190 -13.08 -12.80 -25.64
C GLN A 190 -13.85 -13.78 -24.75
N PRO A 191 -14.73 -13.32 -23.86
CA PRO A 191 -15.00 -11.90 -23.52
C PRO A 191 -13.81 -11.24 -22.81
N LEU A 192 -13.63 -9.94 -23.04
CA LEU A 192 -12.61 -9.17 -22.33
C LEU A 192 -12.93 -9.11 -20.83
N ARG A 193 -11.94 -9.36 -20.00
CA ARG A 193 -12.15 -9.41 -18.55
C ARG A 193 -11.65 -8.14 -17.86
N VAL A 194 -12.51 -7.59 -17.02
CA VAL A 194 -12.24 -6.46 -16.13
C VAL A 194 -12.35 -6.96 -14.69
N VAL A 195 -11.42 -6.57 -13.83
CA VAL A 195 -11.47 -6.94 -12.42
C VAL A 195 -11.35 -5.73 -11.51
N SER A 196 -12.10 -5.73 -10.42
CA SER A 196 -11.96 -4.80 -9.30
C SER A 196 -11.74 -5.59 -8.02
N LEU A 197 -10.62 -5.30 -7.33
CA LEU A 197 -10.20 -6.00 -6.12
C LEU A 197 -10.08 -5.04 -4.94
N GLY A 198 -10.84 -5.28 -3.90
CA GLY A 198 -10.83 -4.48 -2.70
C GLY A 198 -12.14 -4.58 -1.94
N ARG A 199 -12.26 -3.83 -0.85
CA ARG A 199 -13.52 -3.79 -0.10
C ARG A 199 -14.62 -3.21 -0.98
N LEU A 200 -15.74 -3.93 -1.09
CA LEU A 200 -16.91 -3.48 -1.83
C LEU A 200 -17.67 -2.46 -0.97
N ALA A 201 -17.66 -1.22 -1.39
CA ALA A 201 -18.28 -0.10 -0.68
C ALA A 201 -18.45 1.10 -1.61
N ASP A 202 -19.31 2.04 -1.23
CA ASP A 202 -19.47 3.30 -1.93
C ASP A 202 -18.14 4.07 -1.97
N SER A 203 -17.45 4.19 -0.85
CA SER A 203 -16.14 4.87 -0.75
C SER A 203 -15.02 4.26 -1.61
N LYS A 204 -15.22 3.05 -2.15
CA LYS A 204 -14.31 2.35 -3.06
C LYS A 204 -14.77 2.40 -4.52
N GLY A 205 -15.85 3.15 -4.81
CA GLY A 205 -16.39 3.30 -6.15
C GLY A 205 -16.99 2.03 -6.74
N SER A 206 -17.40 1.07 -5.88
CA SER A 206 -18.00 -0.19 -6.35
C SER A 206 -19.28 0.04 -7.15
N TYR A 207 -20.10 1.00 -6.72
CA TYR A 207 -21.34 1.38 -7.40
C TYR A 207 -21.07 2.19 -8.67
N ASP A 208 -20.02 3.02 -8.67
CA ASP A 208 -19.64 3.81 -9.85
C ASP A 208 -19.13 2.93 -10.98
N LEU A 209 -18.38 1.87 -10.66
CA LEU A 209 -18.01 0.87 -11.66
C LEU A 209 -19.24 0.17 -12.27
N VAL A 210 -20.22 -0.20 -11.45
CA VAL A 210 -21.47 -0.82 -11.98
C VAL A 210 -22.24 0.17 -12.86
N ARG A 211 -22.35 1.46 -12.45
CA ARG A 211 -22.97 2.50 -13.29
C ARG A 211 -22.22 2.68 -14.60
N ALA A 212 -20.88 2.79 -14.55
CA ALA A 212 -20.04 2.93 -15.74
C ALA A 212 -20.22 1.78 -16.73
N VAL A 213 -20.33 0.53 -16.25
CA VAL A 213 -20.64 -0.61 -17.10
C VAL A 213 -22.03 -0.49 -17.72
N GLY A 214 -23.02 0.04 -16.99
CA GLY A 214 -24.37 0.31 -17.50
C GLY A 214 -24.44 1.35 -18.63
N ILE A 215 -23.51 2.31 -18.65
CA ILE A 215 -23.40 3.37 -19.67
C ILE A 215 -22.80 2.83 -20.98
N LEU A 216 -22.01 1.75 -20.93
CA LEU A 216 -21.39 1.18 -22.13
C LEU A 216 -22.46 0.69 -23.14
N PRO A 217 -22.20 0.83 -24.47
CA PRO A 217 -23.08 0.27 -25.52
C PRO A 217 -23.29 -1.23 -25.35
N ASP A 218 -24.44 -1.72 -25.81
CA ASP A 218 -24.87 -3.12 -25.66
C ASP A 218 -23.91 -4.11 -26.33
N ASP A 219 -23.42 -3.79 -27.51
CA ASP A 219 -22.45 -4.58 -28.26
C ASP A 219 -21.11 -4.70 -27.54
N ILE A 220 -20.68 -3.64 -26.87
CA ILE A 220 -19.48 -3.64 -26.00
C ILE A 220 -19.71 -4.51 -24.77
N ARG A 221 -20.88 -4.35 -24.09
CA ARG A 221 -21.23 -5.14 -22.90
C ARG A 221 -21.36 -6.64 -23.17
N ALA A 222 -21.86 -7.01 -24.34
CA ALA A 222 -22.03 -8.43 -24.73
C ALA A 222 -20.68 -9.19 -24.72
N ASN A 223 -19.57 -8.49 -25.01
CA ASN A 223 -18.22 -9.04 -25.08
C ASN A 223 -17.37 -8.70 -23.85
N LEU A 224 -17.99 -8.30 -22.73
CA LEU A 224 -17.34 -7.90 -21.51
C LEU A 224 -17.73 -8.82 -20.34
N ARG A 225 -16.78 -9.08 -19.45
CA ARG A 225 -17.04 -9.67 -18.12
C ARG A 225 -16.32 -8.85 -17.07
N VAL A 226 -17.07 -8.40 -16.09
CA VAL A 226 -16.58 -7.56 -14.99
C VAL A 226 -16.70 -8.34 -13.68
N THR A 227 -15.62 -8.50 -12.95
CA THR A 227 -15.63 -9.18 -11.65
C THR A 227 -15.26 -8.20 -10.54
N LEU A 228 -16.18 -8.03 -9.59
CA LEU A 228 -15.90 -7.31 -8.34
C LEU A 228 -15.66 -8.33 -7.23
N ALA A 229 -14.47 -8.31 -6.60
CA ALA A 229 -14.12 -9.26 -5.56
C ALA A 229 -13.58 -8.57 -4.31
N GLY A 230 -14.12 -8.93 -3.15
CA GLY A 230 -13.74 -8.39 -1.84
C GLY A 230 -14.82 -8.55 -0.79
N ASP A 231 -14.49 -8.13 0.43
CA ASP A 231 -15.46 -8.05 1.53
C ASP A 231 -16.29 -6.76 1.49
N GLY A 232 -17.07 -6.50 2.52
CA GLY A 232 -17.86 -5.27 2.66
C GLY A 232 -19.33 -5.45 2.25
N GLU A 233 -19.83 -4.58 1.39
CA GLU A 233 -21.26 -4.49 1.02
C GLU A 233 -21.66 -5.47 -0.11
N VAL A 234 -21.11 -6.68 -0.09
CA VAL A 234 -21.27 -7.69 -1.16
C VAL A 234 -22.74 -7.89 -1.56
N HIS A 235 -23.63 -8.02 -0.60
CA HIS A 235 -25.06 -8.24 -0.85
C HIS A 235 -25.69 -7.04 -1.54
N ARG A 236 -25.45 -5.83 -1.03
CA ARG A 236 -25.98 -4.57 -1.59
C ARG A 236 -25.48 -4.31 -3.00
N VAL A 237 -24.19 -4.61 -3.28
CA VAL A 237 -23.63 -4.47 -4.63
C VAL A 237 -24.28 -5.49 -5.59
N ARG A 238 -24.52 -6.73 -5.14
CA ARG A 238 -25.26 -7.73 -5.95
C ARG A 238 -26.68 -7.29 -6.28
N GLU A 239 -27.39 -6.74 -5.31
CA GLU A 239 -28.74 -6.19 -5.51
C GLU A 239 -28.70 -5.03 -6.49
N PHE A 240 -27.72 -4.14 -6.37
CA PHE A 240 -27.54 -3.01 -7.28
C PHE A 240 -27.26 -3.49 -8.72
N VAL A 241 -26.39 -4.47 -8.91
CA VAL A 241 -26.12 -5.09 -10.23
C VAL A 241 -27.39 -5.66 -10.86
N ARG A 242 -28.25 -6.34 -10.06
CA ARG A 242 -29.55 -6.87 -10.54
C ARG A 242 -30.52 -5.75 -10.92
N ALA A 243 -30.60 -4.70 -10.10
CA ALA A 243 -31.47 -3.55 -10.36
C ALA A 243 -31.07 -2.80 -11.64
N GLN A 244 -29.79 -2.84 -12.02
CA GLN A 244 -29.26 -2.28 -13.26
C GLN A 244 -29.33 -3.28 -14.45
N ALA A 245 -29.93 -4.46 -14.28
CA ALA A 245 -30.00 -5.55 -15.28
C ALA A 245 -28.62 -6.01 -15.82
N LEU A 246 -27.55 -5.87 -15.02
CA LEU A 246 -26.17 -6.16 -15.42
C LEU A 246 -25.68 -7.54 -14.95
N HIS A 247 -26.52 -8.39 -14.40
CA HIS A 247 -26.18 -9.70 -13.82
C HIS A 247 -25.55 -10.70 -14.81
N ASN A 248 -25.68 -10.48 -16.11
CA ASN A 248 -25.02 -11.28 -17.15
C ASN A 248 -23.64 -10.77 -17.53
N THR A 249 -23.26 -9.55 -17.11
CA THR A 249 -21.99 -8.90 -17.44
C THR A 249 -21.11 -8.74 -16.19
N VAL A 250 -21.72 -8.53 -15.02
CA VAL A 250 -21.03 -8.19 -13.77
C VAL A 250 -21.23 -9.30 -12.73
N ASP A 251 -20.13 -9.93 -12.36
CA ASP A 251 -20.06 -10.91 -11.27
C ASP A 251 -19.58 -10.22 -9.98
N VAL A 252 -20.27 -10.46 -8.87
CA VAL A 252 -19.90 -9.95 -7.55
C VAL A 252 -19.52 -11.12 -6.66
N LEU A 253 -18.23 -11.28 -6.43
CA LEU A 253 -17.69 -12.27 -5.51
C LEU A 253 -17.59 -11.67 -4.10
N GLY A 254 -17.52 -12.52 -3.09
CA GLY A 254 -17.11 -12.11 -1.76
C GLY A 254 -15.59 -12.03 -1.65
N TRP A 255 -15.07 -12.19 -0.43
CA TRP A 255 -13.64 -12.32 -0.22
C TRP A 255 -13.07 -13.53 -1.00
N VAL A 256 -11.99 -13.29 -1.73
CA VAL A 256 -11.26 -14.31 -2.51
C VAL A 256 -9.92 -14.62 -1.88
N SER A 257 -9.45 -15.86 -2.04
CA SER A 257 -8.11 -16.27 -1.59
C SER A 257 -7.01 -15.56 -2.39
N PRO A 258 -5.77 -15.51 -1.88
CA PRO A 258 -4.63 -14.99 -2.64
C PRO A 258 -4.45 -15.69 -4.01
N ALA A 259 -4.61 -17.00 -4.06
CA ALA A 259 -4.52 -17.76 -5.32
C ALA A 259 -5.63 -17.37 -6.31
N GLU A 260 -6.85 -17.20 -5.84
CA GLU A 260 -7.97 -16.76 -6.66
C GLU A 260 -7.81 -15.30 -7.12
N ARG A 261 -7.35 -14.42 -6.25
CA ARG A 261 -6.98 -13.04 -6.62
C ARG A 261 -5.95 -13.03 -7.74
N ASP A 262 -4.92 -13.85 -7.60
CA ASP A 262 -3.83 -13.95 -8.59
C ASP A 262 -4.34 -14.50 -9.93
N ARG A 263 -5.27 -15.45 -9.91
CA ARG A 263 -5.95 -15.97 -11.10
C ARG A 263 -6.80 -14.90 -11.78
N LEU A 264 -7.64 -14.19 -11.01
CA LEU A 264 -8.48 -13.11 -11.54
C LEU A 264 -7.65 -12.02 -12.22
N LEU A 265 -6.54 -11.61 -11.61
CA LEU A 265 -5.61 -10.64 -12.21
C LEU A 265 -4.94 -11.20 -13.47
N ALA A 266 -4.52 -12.47 -13.45
CA ALA A 266 -3.86 -13.10 -14.60
C ALA A 266 -4.80 -13.22 -15.81
N GLU A 267 -6.10 -13.41 -15.59
CA GLU A 267 -7.12 -13.53 -16.63
C GLU A 267 -7.66 -12.16 -17.12
N SER A 268 -7.45 -11.09 -16.36
CA SER A 268 -8.04 -9.78 -16.67
C SER A 268 -7.10 -8.90 -17.49
N ALA A 269 -7.68 -8.12 -18.41
CA ALA A 269 -6.97 -7.14 -19.21
C ALA A 269 -6.97 -5.74 -18.58
N ILE A 270 -8.02 -5.42 -17.82
CA ILE A 270 -8.23 -4.13 -17.19
C ILE A 270 -8.50 -4.34 -15.69
N PHE A 271 -7.89 -3.54 -14.86
CA PHE A 271 -8.15 -3.45 -13.43
C PHE A 271 -8.82 -2.11 -13.13
N VAL A 272 -9.89 -2.10 -12.33
CA VAL A 272 -10.58 -0.86 -11.95
C VAL A 272 -10.59 -0.69 -10.43
N LEU A 273 -10.22 0.53 -9.98
CA LEU A 273 -10.39 0.96 -8.60
C LEU A 273 -10.80 2.45 -8.58
N ALA A 274 -12.11 2.70 -8.57
CA ALA A 274 -12.70 4.04 -8.61
C ALA A 274 -12.89 4.65 -7.21
N SER A 275 -11.90 4.48 -6.32
CA SER A 275 -11.97 4.89 -4.91
C SER A 275 -12.02 6.40 -4.74
N TYR A 276 -12.77 6.85 -3.73
CA TYR A 276 -12.82 8.27 -3.32
C TYR A 276 -11.61 8.68 -2.46
N SER A 277 -10.91 7.70 -1.90
CA SER A 277 -9.73 7.96 -1.07
C SER A 277 -8.88 6.71 -0.89
N GLU A 278 -7.59 6.85 -1.12
CA GLU A 278 -6.57 5.82 -0.90
C GLU A 278 -5.29 6.45 -0.34
N ALA A 279 -4.45 5.64 0.34
CA ALA A 279 -3.07 6.02 0.55
C ALA A 279 -2.23 5.58 -0.67
N LEU A 280 -1.93 4.29 -0.76
CA LEU A 280 -1.42 3.62 -1.96
C LEU A 280 -1.95 2.17 -1.95
N PRO A 281 -2.94 1.83 -2.79
CA PRO A 281 -3.57 0.51 -2.76
C PRO A 281 -2.65 -0.58 -3.33
N MET A 282 -2.47 -1.67 -2.58
CA MET A 282 -1.71 -2.84 -3.02
C MET A 282 -2.26 -3.44 -4.31
N SER A 283 -3.60 -3.49 -4.46
CA SER A 283 -4.25 -4.08 -5.62
C SER A 283 -3.92 -3.37 -6.94
N VAL A 284 -3.65 -2.07 -6.91
CA VAL A 284 -3.16 -1.32 -8.09
C VAL A 284 -1.76 -1.80 -8.48
N LEU A 285 -0.85 -1.89 -7.52
CA LEU A 285 0.52 -2.36 -7.76
C LEU A 285 0.53 -3.83 -8.22
N GLU A 286 -0.32 -4.67 -7.61
CA GLU A 286 -0.49 -6.08 -8.00
C GLU A 286 -1.02 -6.23 -9.43
N ALA A 287 -1.98 -5.38 -9.84
CA ALA A 287 -2.48 -5.34 -11.22
C ALA A 287 -1.38 -4.91 -12.20
N MET A 288 -0.68 -3.82 -11.90
CA MET A 288 0.43 -3.32 -12.72
C MET A 288 1.53 -4.37 -12.89
N ALA A 289 1.93 -5.03 -11.81
CA ALA A 289 2.97 -6.08 -11.85
C ALA A 289 2.57 -7.27 -12.75
N LYS A 290 1.28 -7.54 -12.86
CA LYS A 290 0.75 -8.59 -13.75
C LYS A 290 0.42 -8.09 -15.17
N GLY A 291 0.80 -6.85 -15.52
CA GLY A 291 0.51 -6.26 -16.84
C GLY A 291 -1.00 -6.11 -17.09
N VAL A 292 -1.77 -5.80 -16.08
CA VAL A 292 -3.18 -5.43 -16.17
C VAL A 292 -3.26 -3.92 -16.18
N VAL A 293 -3.98 -3.33 -17.14
CA VAL A 293 -4.08 -1.87 -17.26
C VAL A 293 -4.88 -1.31 -16.09
N PRO A 294 -4.32 -0.47 -15.23
CA PRO A 294 -5.07 0.15 -14.17
C PRO A 294 -5.89 1.34 -14.68
N VAL A 295 -7.19 1.35 -14.37
CA VAL A 295 -8.09 2.50 -14.47
C VAL A 295 -8.46 2.88 -13.04
N THR A 296 -8.00 4.02 -12.57
CA THR A 296 -8.13 4.40 -11.15
C THR A 296 -8.44 5.89 -11.01
N THR A 297 -8.85 6.28 -9.83
CA THR A 297 -9.03 7.69 -9.49
C THR A 297 -7.72 8.34 -9.05
N ALA A 298 -7.57 9.64 -9.33
CA ALA A 298 -6.39 10.43 -8.99
C ALA A 298 -6.37 10.84 -7.50
N VAL A 299 -6.37 9.85 -6.58
CA VAL A 299 -6.40 10.08 -5.12
C VAL A 299 -5.17 9.54 -4.41
N GLY A 300 -4.78 10.18 -3.29
CA GLY A 300 -3.62 9.78 -2.49
C GLY A 300 -2.32 9.75 -3.27
N ALA A 301 -1.56 8.68 -3.16
CA ALA A 301 -0.31 8.48 -3.89
C ALA A 301 -0.49 7.78 -5.26
N ILE A 302 -1.72 7.54 -5.71
CA ILE A 302 -1.97 6.93 -7.03
C ILE A 302 -1.34 7.75 -8.16
N PRO A 303 -1.46 9.11 -8.22
CA PRO A 303 -0.83 9.92 -9.27
C PRO A 303 0.71 9.93 -9.24
N GLU A 304 1.32 9.45 -8.16
CA GLU A 304 2.78 9.29 -8.06
C GLU A 304 3.25 7.98 -8.73
N VAL A 305 2.33 7.02 -8.89
CA VAL A 305 2.58 5.68 -9.44
C VAL A 305 2.06 5.57 -10.87
N ILE A 306 0.88 6.13 -11.13
CA ILE A 306 0.23 6.12 -12.44
C ILE A 306 0.32 7.49 -13.08
N THR A 307 0.85 7.51 -14.30
CA THR A 307 0.84 8.68 -15.19
C THR A 307 -0.25 8.42 -16.24
N ASP A 308 -1.25 9.30 -16.27
CA ASP A 308 -2.41 9.17 -17.15
C ASP A 308 -2.01 9.02 -18.63
N GLY A 309 -2.62 8.07 -19.35
CA GLY A 309 -2.38 7.77 -20.75
C GLY A 309 -1.00 7.13 -21.04
N ILE A 310 -0.14 6.91 -20.03
CA ILE A 310 1.20 6.32 -20.20
C ILE A 310 1.25 4.90 -19.62
N ASN A 311 0.90 4.71 -18.36
CA ASN A 311 0.94 3.42 -17.67
C ASN A 311 -0.36 3.06 -16.94
N GLY A 312 -1.45 3.73 -17.31
CA GLY A 312 -2.80 3.54 -16.81
C GLY A 312 -3.67 4.72 -17.20
N VAL A 313 -4.90 4.71 -16.69
CA VAL A 313 -5.86 5.81 -16.91
C VAL A 313 -6.31 6.35 -15.55
N LEU A 314 -6.29 7.66 -15.40
CA LEU A 314 -6.77 8.37 -14.21
C LEU A 314 -8.11 9.03 -14.51
N VAL A 315 -9.10 8.78 -13.63
CA VAL A 315 -10.43 9.36 -13.70
C VAL A 315 -10.75 10.14 -12.43
N SER A 316 -11.75 11.00 -12.50
CA SER A 316 -12.25 11.73 -11.33
C SER A 316 -13.04 10.81 -10.41
N PRO A 317 -12.91 10.94 -9.06
CA PRO A 317 -13.77 10.21 -8.14
C PRO A 317 -15.25 10.61 -8.33
N GLY A 318 -16.16 9.62 -8.35
CA GLY A 318 -17.59 9.87 -8.48
C GLY A 318 -18.06 10.27 -9.89
N ASP A 319 -17.25 9.98 -10.92
CA ASP A 319 -17.58 10.24 -12.32
C ASP A 319 -17.71 8.93 -13.11
N PRO A 320 -18.89 8.27 -13.09
CA PRO A 320 -19.12 7.06 -13.85
C PRO A 320 -19.05 7.24 -15.38
N ASP A 321 -19.35 8.45 -15.89
CA ASP A 321 -19.28 8.74 -17.32
C ASP A 321 -17.82 8.75 -17.80
N GLN A 322 -16.92 9.42 -17.06
CA GLN A 322 -15.50 9.41 -17.36
C GLN A 322 -14.92 7.98 -17.24
N LEU A 323 -15.36 7.21 -16.24
CA LEU A 323 -14.96 5.81 -16.07
C LEU A 323 -15.45 4.95 -17.25
N ALA A 324 -16.69 5.15 -17.71
CA ALA A 324 -17.24 4.45 -18.88
C ALA A 324 -16.47 4.77 -20.15
N ALA A 325 -16.13 6.05 -20.38
CA ALA A 325 -15.32 6.48 -21.53
C ALA A 325 -13.92 5.84 -21.50
N ALA A 326 -13.27 5.80 -20.34
CA ALA A 326 -11.98 5.15 -20.16
C ALA A 326 -12.04 3.64 -20.45
N LEU A 327 -13.06 2.95 -19.92
CA LEU A 327 -13.30 1.54 -20.20
C LEU A 327 -13.57 1.29 -21.68
N HIS A 328 -14.44 2.09 -22.31
CA HIS A 328 -14.76 1.97 -23.73
C HIS A 328 -13.49 2.06 -24.57
N SER A 329 -12.67 3.09 -24.39
CA SER A 329 -11.43 3.28 -25.13
C SER A 329 -10.49 2.08 -25.01
N LEU A 330 -10.35 1.53 -23.80
CA LEU A 330 -9.50 0.36 -23.55
C LEU A 330 -10.07 -0.95 -24.09
N ILE A 331 -11.40 -1.07 -24.22
CA ILE A 331 -12.07 -2.26 -24.77
C ILE A 331 -11.91 -2.30 -26.28
N VAL A 332 -12.13 -1.17 -26.97
CA VAL A 332 -12.09 -1.11 -28.43
C VAL A 332 -10.68 -1.02 -29.01
N ASP A 333 -9.76 -0.38 -28.30
CA ASP A 333 -8.37 -0.18 -28.75
C ASP A 333 -7.40 -1.16 -28.05
N ALA A 334 -7.16 -2.30 -28.69
CA ALA A 334 -6.23 -3.31 -28.18
C ALA A 334 -4.76 -2.85 -28.17
N GLU A 335 -4.37 -1.97 -29.08
CA GLU A 335 -3.01 -1.46 -29.16
C GLU A 335 -2.73 -0.51 -27.98
N LEU A 336 -3.63 0.45 -27.74
CA LEU A 336 -3.58 1.30 -26.55
C LEU A 336 -3.51 0.46 -25.27
N ARG A 337 -4.40 -0.52 -25.13
CA ARG A 337 -4.46 -1.40 -23.95
C ARG A 337 -3.13 -2.14 -23.75
N ASN A 338 -2.55 -2.74 -24.80
CA ASN A 338 -1.30 -3.48 -24.70
C ASN A 338 -0.11 -2.56 -24.38
N ARG A 339 -0.07 -1.37 -24.96
CA ARG A 339 0.95 -0.36 -24.67
C ARG A 339 0.92 0.07 -23.20
N LEU A 340 -0.27 0.41 -22.69
CA LEU A 340 -0.43 0.79 -21.28
C LEU A 340 -0.10 -0.36 -20.32
N ALA A 341 -0.49 -1.60 -20.66
CA ALA A 341 -0.19 -2.79 -19.86
C ALA A 341 1.32 -3.03 -19.73
N ALA A 342 2.05 -2.93 -20.82
CA ALA A 342 3.51 -3.06 -20.82
C ALA A 342 4.19 -1.96 -20.00
N ALA A 343 3.74 -0.71 -20.14
CA ALA A 343 4.25 0.42 -19.38
C ALA A 343 3.92 0.31 -17.87
N ALA A 344 2.71 -0.18 -17.53
CA ALA A 344 2.31 -0.47 -16.14
C ALA A 344 3.22 -1.52 -15.50
N ASN A 345 3.47 -2.62 -16.21
CA ASN A 345 4.35 -3.69 -15.71
C ASN A 345 5.80 -3.19 -15.52
N ALA A 346 6.34 -2.44 -16.47
CA ALA A 346 7.67 -1.85 -16.34
C ALA A 346 7.76 -0.91 -15.12
N ARG A 347 6.74 -0.07 -14.91
CA ARG A 347 6.65 0.84 -13.76
C ARG A 347 6.54 0.11 -12.44
N ALA A 348 5.80 -1.02 -12.39
CA ALA A 348 5.66 -1.84 -11.18
C ALA A 348 7.02 -2.35 -10.65
N GLY A 349 8.00 -2.55 -11.50
CA GLY A 349 9.36 -2.92 -11.12
C GLY A 349 10.07 -1.92 -10.20
N ASP A 350 9.63 -0.65 -10.19
CA ASP A 350 10.14 0.34 -9.25
C ASP A 350 9.66 0.11 -7.81
N PHE A 351 8.57 -0.64 -7.64
CA PHE A 351 7.95 -0.99 -6.36
C PHE A 351 8.22 -2.45 -5.96
N ASP A 352 9.18 -3.11 -6.62
CA ASP A 352 9.55 -4.49 -6.30
C ASP A 352 9.93 -4.66 -4.83
N VAL A 353 9.52 -5.77 -4.24
CA VAL A 353 9.74 -6.09 -2.83
C VAL A 353 11.21 -6.08 -2.43
N ALA A 354 12.14 -6.44 -3.32
CA ALA A 354 13.57 -6.40 -3.02
C ALA A 354 14.05 -4.96 -2.82
N ARG A 355 13.71 -4.05 -3.75
CA ARG A 355 14.03 -2.62 -3.62
C ARG A 355 13.38 -1.98 -2.39
N TRP A 356 12.17 -2.41 -2.08
CA TRP A 356 11.46 -1.94 -0.90
C TRP A 356 12.14 -2.38 0.39
N ARG A 357 12.61 -3.63 0.47
CA ARG A 357 13.42 -4.13 1.59
C ARG A 357 14.70 -3.34 1.73
N ASP A 358 15.44 -3.13 0.65
CA ASP A 358 16.66 -2.31 0.67
C ASP A 358 16.39 -0.92 1.24
N ALA A 359 15.30 -0.27 0.84
CA ALA A 359 14.93 1.05 1.37
C ALA A 359 14.61 1.04 2.86
N LEU A 360 14.03 -0.05 3.39
CA LEU A 360 13.78 -0.23 4.83
C LEU A 360 15.04 -0.59 5.59
N HIS A 361 15.90 -1.43 5.01
CA HIS A 361 17.21 -1.78 5.59
C HIS A 361 18.07 -0.53 5.81
N ASP A 362 18.10 0.39 4.84
CA ASP A 362 18.80 1.68 4.99
C ASP A 362 18.27 2.46 6.20
N VAL A 363 16.95 2.50 6.40
CA VAL A 363 16.34 3.18 7.55
C VAL A 363 16.66 2.46 8.86
N TRP A 364 16.62 1.13 8.89
CA TRP A 364 16.95 0.36 10.10
C TRP A 364 18.42 0.48 10.48
N LEU A 365 19.34 0.47 9.49
CA LEU A 365 20.76 0.69 9.71
C LEU A 365 21.02 2.10 10.28
N ALA A 366 20.41 3.12 9.69
CA ALA A 366 20.52 4.49 10.19
C ALA A 366 19.96 4.62 11.61
N ALA A 367 18.83 4.00 11.91
CA ALA A 367 18.20 3.99 13.21
C ALA A 367 19.05 3.26 14.27
N ALA A 368 19.70 2.15 13.91
CA ALA A 368 20.52 1.37 14.83
C ALA A 368 21.87 2.01 15.15
N SER A 369 22.47 2.76 14.21
CA SER A 369 23.79 3.40 14.40
C SER A 369 23.78 4.53 15.42
N ARG A 370 22.59 5.02 15.86
CA ARG A 370 22.41 6.18 16.76
C ARG A 370 23.14 7.46 16.32
N ASP A 371 23.91 7.39 15.27
CA ASP A 371 24.41 8.57 14.59
C ASP A 371 23.23 9.15 13.83
N ALA A 372 22.88 10.40 14.10
CA ALA A 372 21.84 11.14 13.38
C ALA A 372 22.30 11.40 11.92
N ARG A 373 22.53 10.31 11.16
CA ARG A 373 22.80 10.42 9.73
C ARG A 373 21.47 10.73 9.05
N PRO A 374 21.42 11.83 8.28
CA PRO A 374 20.25 12.09 7.45
C PRO A 374 20.00 10.86 6.58
N LEU A 375 18.73 10.46 6.47
CA LEU A 375 18.34 9.41 5.52
C LEU A 375 18.86 9.84 4.14
N SER A 376 19.73 9.04 3.52
CA SER A 376 20.20 9.31 2.17
C SER A 376 19.00 9.50 1.27
N SER A 377 19.00 10.55 0.45
CA SER A 377 17.92 10.77 -0.51
C SER A 377 17.70 9.50 -1.33
N PRO A 378 16.44 9.06 -1.53
CA PRO A 378 16.16 7.90 -2.37
C PRO A 378 16.83 8.12 -3.72
N ARG A 379 17.50 7.10 -4.25
CA ARG A 379 18.02 7.17 -5.63
C ARG A 379 16.86 7.59 -6.51
N PRO A 380 16.98 8.67 -7.32
CA PRO A 380 15.87 9.17 -8.10
C PRO A 380 15.34 8.05 -8.98
N PHE A 381 14.03 7.84 -8.94
CA PHE A 381 13.36 6.92 -9.85
C PHE A 381 13.75 7.29 -11.29
N ARG A 382 14.33 6.37 -12.03
CA ARG A 382 14.64 6.60 -13.45
C ARG A 382 13.32 6.84 -14.18
N GLY A 383 13.03 8.10 -14.53
CA GLY A 383 11.89 8.40 -15.39
C GLY A 383 11.04 9.62 -15.06
N CYS A 384 11.13 10.22 -13.90
CA CYS A 384 10.38 11.44 -13.61
C CYS A 384 11.21 12.69 -14.03
N ARG A 385 11.39 12.91 -15.34
CA ARG A 385 11.74 14.26 -15.81
C ARG A 385 10.48 15.11 -15.64
N ARG A 386 10.58 16.09 -14.76
CA ARG A 386 9.58 17.13 -14.57
C ARG A 386 9.19 17.74 -15.92
N GLY A 387 8.01 17.41 -16.41
CA GLY A 387 7.32 18.15 -17.47
C GLY A 387 6.70 19.41 -16.89
N ALA A 388 7.52 20.29 -16.30
CA ALA A 388 7.13 21.64 -15.97
C ALA A 388 7.85 22.58 -16.93
N ALA A 389 7.26 22.82 -18.09
CA ALA A 389 7.71 23.88 -18.99
C ALA A 389 6.51 24.60 -19.60
N ALA A 390 6.26 25.79 -19.02
CA ALA A 390 5.95 27.00 -19.74
C ALA A 390 4.61 27.09 -20.52
N ALA A 391 3.56 27.43 -19.82
CA ALA A 391 2.57 28.37 -20.32
C ALA A 391 3.14 29.78 -20.11
N ARG A 392 4.07 30.25 -20.97
CA ARG A 392 4.39 31.67 -21.13
C ARG A 392 3.32 32.31 -22.01
N ARG A 393 2.56 33.21 -21.39
CA ARG A 393 1.72 34.21 -22.06
C ARG A 393 2.58 34.96 -23.14
N ARG A 394 1.99 35.17 -24.27
CA ARG A 394 2.35 36.26 -25.17
C ARG A 394 1.13 37.17 -25.38
N PRO A 395 1.38 38.41 -25.69
CA PRO A 395 0.54 39.57 -25.44
C PRO A 395 -0.75 39.63 -26.22
#